data_ea5031342b6bb3e9d27d6296cb189555
#
_entry.id   ea5031342b6bb3e9d27d6296cb189555
#
_cell.length_a   1.000
_cell.length_b   1.000
_cell.length_c   1.000
_cell.angle_alpha   90.00
_cell.angle_beta   90.00
_cell.angle_gamma   90.00
#
_symmetry.space_group_name_H-M   'P 1'
#
loop_
_entity.id
_entity.type
_entity.pdbx_description
1 polymer ?
#
loop_
_entity_poly.entity_id
_entity_poly.type
_entity_poly.pdbx_seq_one_letter_code
_entity_poly.pdbx_strand_id
1 'polypeptide(L)'
;KIGRGDLLTNEIVFSGKYIFAITDKQASKFNKKGSNRLFIGTKNQIVKKLEVVNNSEKILIFMELPNNLPILENQKILIQNLVSNEFMGGKIAFASNNNNLVKKFFKELRKTESINLEKTFTLLPENLIENSRDYINIANKYLSKGRLESIIKKINENIETINSVGVKNYFYNEFFIEHNYLDELINKIDGLNVINNQLIIDKNTEVDLEVYQNIIDQISSDLSVNYVDVNKFDRESVKKLFMSEYLYR
;
A
#
# COMPACT_ATOMS: atom_id res chain seq x y z
N LYS A 1 -12.33 20.82 19.98
CA LYS A 1 -12.82 21.96 19.15
C LYS A 1 -12.71 21.56 17.70
N ILE A 2 -13.82 21.64 16.97
CA ILE A 2 -13.87 21.44 15.52
C ILE A 2 -13.72 22.83 14.89
N GLY A 3 -12.72 22.98 14.03
CA GLY A 3 -12.43 24.22 13.34
C GLY A 3 -12.95 24.24 11.90
N ARG A 4 -12.98 25.42 11.28
CA ARG A 4 -13.32 25.54 9.85
C ARG A 4 -12.26 24.82 9.01
N GLY A 5 -12.72 23.87 8.19
CA GLY A 5 -11.86 23.06 7.32
C GLY A 5 -11.41 21.75 7.93
N ASP A 6 -11.86 21.39 9.13
CA ASP A 6 -11.68 20.05 9.68
C ASP A 6 -12.54 19.06 8.90
N LEU A 7 -11.98 17.88 8.66
CA LEU A 7 -12.66 16.81 7.98
C LEU A 7 -13.32 15.91 9.03
N LEU A 8 -14.65 15.84 8.99
CA LEU A 8 -15.43 14.91 9.81
C LEU A 8 -15.93 13.79 8.91
N THR A 9 -15.44 12.59 9.14
CA THR A 9 -15.81 11.44 8.34
C THR A 9 -15.56 10.15 9.12
N ASN A 10 -16.31 9.10 8.80
CA ASN A 10 -16.05 7.73 9.18
C ASN A 10 -15.26 6.97 8.09
N GLU A 11 -14.93 7.64 6.99
CA GLU A 11 -14.11 7.07 5.92
C GLU A 11 -12.62 7.16 6.27
N ILE A 12 -11.81 6.35 5.59
CA ILE A 12 -10.37 6.36 5.74
C ILE A 12 -9.81 7.67 5.17
N VAL A 13 -9.14 8.43 6.03
CA VAL A 13 -8.49 9.69 5.66
C VAL A 13 -7.01 9.42 5.38
N PHE A 14 -6.58 9.77 4.19
CA PHE A 14 -5.16 9.76 3.83
C PHE A 14 -4.54 11.13 4.13
N SER A 15 -3.29 11.13 4.55
CA SER A 15 -2.51 12.35 4.66
C SER A 15 -1.37 12.30 3.65
N GLY A 16 -1.41 13.14 2.63
CA GLY A 16 -0.42 13.12 1.57
C GLY A 16 -0.06 14.50 1.05
N LYS A 17 1.21 14.66 0.63
CA LYS A 17 1.65 15.86 -0.09
C LYS A 17 1.77 15.61 -1.60
N TYR A 18 1.82 14.35 -2.02
CA TYR A 18 1.80 13.95 -3.42
C TYR A 18 0.40 13.45 -3.76
N ILE A 19 -0.28 14.16 -4.63
CA ILE A 19 -1.66 13.86 -5.02
C ILE A 19 -1.66 13.47 -6.49
N PHE A 20 -2.33 12.36 -6.78
CA PHE A 20 -2.68 11.94 -8.12
C PHE A 20 -4.19 12.04 -8.28
N ALA A 21 -4.62 12.79 -9.27
CA ALA A 21 -6.03 12.99 -9.55
C ALA A 21 -6.32 12.64 -11.01
N ILE A 22 -7.58 12.38 -11.28
CA ILE A 22 -8.08 12.04 -12.61
C ILE A 22 -9.08 13.10 -13.03
N THR A 23 -9.01 13.46 -14.29
CA THR A 23 -9.97 14.34 -14.94
C THR A 23 -10.35 13.82 -16.33
N ASP A 24 -11.44 14.33 -16.88
CA ASP A 24 -11.88 14.00 -18.21
C ASP A 24 -10.99 14.66 -19.27
N LYS A 25 -10.98 14.12 -20.49
CA LYS A 25 -10.15 14.59 -21.62
C LYS A 25 -10.28 16.08 -21.96
N GLN A 26 -11.39 16.72 -21.60
CA GLN A 26 -11.60 18.16 -21.85
C GLN A 26 -10.58 19.05 -21.13
N ALA A 27 -9.92 18.52 -20.09
CA ALA A 27 -8.88 19.24 -19.36
C ALA A 27 -7.51 19.28 -20.07
N SER A 28 -7.36 18.67 -21.24
CA SER A 28 -6.09 18.64 -22.01
C SER A 28 -5.58 20.03 -22.39
N LYS A 29 -6.47 21.02 -22.45
CA LYS A 29 -6.15 22.41 -22.79
C LYS A 29 -5.74 23.27 -21.59
N PHE A 30 -5.81 22.72 -20.36
CA PHE A 30 -5.46 23.47 -19.16
C PHE A 30 -4.00 23.90 -19.19
N ASN A 31 -3.77 25.20 -19.01
CA ASN A 31 -2.43 25.76 -18.95
C ASN A 31 -1.76 25.42 -17.60
N LYS A 32 -0.80 24.50 -17.62
CA LYS A 32 -0.05 24.10 -16.43
C LYS A 32 1.10 25.04 -16.05
N LYS A 33 1.43 26.00 -16.91
CA LYS A 33 2.50 26.97 -16.65
C LYS A 33 2.03 28.03 -15.65
N GLY A 34 2.94 28.47 -14.79
CA GLY A 34 2.64 29.46 -13.76
C GLY A 34 2.22 28.86 -12.43
N SER A 35 1.68 29.69 -11.56
CA SER A 35 1.23 29.26 -10.23
C SER A 35 -0.16 28.64 -10.31
N ASN A 36 -0.32 27.48 -9.71
CA ASN A 36 -1.59 26.78 -9.64
C ASN A 36 -2.04 26.65 -8.19
N ARG A 37 -3.34 26.73 -7.95
CA ARG A 37 -3.98 26.59 -6.64
C ARG A 37 -4.92 25.40 -6.67
N LEU A 38 -4.76 24.51 -5.71
CA LEU A 38 -5.66 23.39 -5.46
C LEU A 38 -6.71 23.81 -4.44
N PHE A 39 -7.98 23.51 -4.74
CA PHE A 39 -9.10 23.57 -3.80
C PHE A 39 -9.59 22.15 -3.51
N ILE A 40 -9.74 21.83 -2.24
CA ILE A 40 -10.20 20.54 -1.77
C ILE A 40 -11.09 20.73 -0.54
N GLY A 41 -12.39 20.49 -0.69
CA GLY A 41 -13.37 20.89 0.32
C GLY A 41 -13.29 22.39 0.61
N THR A 42 -13.08 22.75 1.87
CA THR A 42 -12.94 24.15 2.32
C THR A 42 -11.49 24.64 2.37
N LYS A 43 -10.52 23.76 2.05
CA LYS A 43 -9.08 24.08 2.08
C LYS A 43 -8.58 24.42 0.69
N ASN A 44 -7.56 25.27 0.64
CA ASN A 44 -6.83 25.53 -0.59
C ASN A 44 -5.33 25.64 -0.31
N GLN A 45 -4.52 25.28 -1.29
CA GLN A 45 -3.05 25.41 -1.24
C GLN A 45 -2.49 25.74 -2.62
N ILE A 46 -1.36 26.44 -2.63
CA ILE A 46 -0.56 26.61 -3.85
C ILE A 46 0.14 25.28 -4.14
N VAL A 47 0.03 24.82 -5.37
CA VAL A 47 0.69 23.60 -5.85
C VAL A 47 2.15 23.93 -6.17
N LYS A 48 3.10 23.20 -5.58
CA LYS A 48 4.54 23.36 -5.87
C LYS A 48 4.90 22.86 -7.27
N LYS A 49 4.34 21.72 -7.64
CA LYS A 49 4.58 21.10 -8.93
C LYS A 49 3.28 20.49 -9.44
N LEU A 50 2.97 20.76 -10.70
CA LEU A 50 1.82 20.19 -11.39
C LEU A 50 2.29 19.58 -12.70
N GLU A 51 1.91 18.33 -12.93
CA GLU A 51 2.09 17.63 -14.21
C GLU A 51 0.76 17.04 -14.66
N VAL A 52 0.52 17.15 -15.95
CA VAL A 52 -0.68 16.61 -16.60
C VAL A 52 -0.23 15.56 -17.61
N VAL A 53 -0.70 14.34 -17.44
CA VAL A 53 -0.29 13.19 -18.24
C VAL A 53 -1.51 12.58 -18.91
N ASN A 54 -1.47 12.49 -20.22
CA ASN A 54 -2.50 11.80 -20.96
C ASN A 54 -2.33 10.29 -20.79
N ASN A 55 -3.42 9.61 -20.46
CA ASN A 55 -3.47 8.15 -20.41
C ASN A 55 -4.76 7.70 -21.11
N SER A 56 -4.60 7.08 -22.28
CA SER A 56 -5.70 6.57 -23.13
C SER A 56 -6.98 7.44 -23.11
N GLU A 57 -7.92 7.16 -22.22
CA GLU A 57 -9.21 7.84 -22.12
C GLU A 57 -9.28 8.93 -21.04
N LYS A 58 -8.36 8.92 -20.11
CA LYS A 58 -8.37 9.84 -18.94
C LYS A 58 -7.09 10.64 -18.86
N ILE A 59 -7.15 11.75 -18.17
CA ILE A 59 -5.98 12.56 -17.87
C ILE A 59 -5.63 12.34 -16.40
N LEU A 60 -4.39 11.92 -16.16
CA LEU A 60 -3.81 11.84 -14.82
C LEU A 60 -3.11 13.16 -14.49
N ILE A 61 -3.42 13.70 -13.33
CA ILE A 61 -2.82 14.92 -12.82
C ILE A 61 -1.98 14.56 -11.60
N PHE A 62 -0.69 14.88 -11.65
CA PHE A 62 0.17 14.83 -10.47
C PHE A 62 0.32 16.22 -9.88
N MET A 63 0.22 16.31 -8.55
CA MET A 63 0.44 17.54 -7.79
C MET A 63 1.36 17.27 -6.59
N GLU A 64 2.34 18.14 -6.41
CA GLU A 64 3.11 18.22 -5.17
C GLU A 64 2.65 19.43 -4.37
N LEU A 65 2.28 19.20 -3.11
CA LEU A 65 1.85 20.24 -2.19
C LEU A 65 2.98 20.65 -1.23
N PRO A 66 2.96 21.87 -0.68
CA PRO A 66 3.91 22.32 0.34
C PRO A 66 3.75 21.54 1.65
N ASN A 67 2.53 21.21 2.01
CA ASN A 67 2.19 20.51 3.26
C ASN A 67 1.27 19.33 2.97
N ASN A 68 1.25 18.37 3.89
CA ASN A 68 0.29 17.28 3.86
C ASN A 68 -1.13 17.82 4.03
N LEU A 69 -2.05 17.26 3.27
CA LEU A 69 -3.48 17.49 3.46
C LEU A 69 -4.18 16.20 3.85
N PRO A 70 -5.17 16.25 4.74
CA PRO A 70 -6.12 15.16 4.91
C PRO A 70 -6.99 15.07 3.65
N ILE A 71 -7.08 13.88 3.08
CA ILE A 71 -7.66 13.62 1.76
C ILE A 71 -8.53 12.39 1.85
N LEU A 72 -9.70 12.44 1.21
CA LEU A 72 -10.54 11.27 0.96
C LEU A 72 -10.34 10.77 -0.47
N GLU A 73 -10.45 9.46 -0.66
CA GLU A 73 -10.53 8.89 -2.01
C GLU A 73 -11.74 9.40 -2.75
N ASN A 74 -11.60 9.52 -4.06
CA ASN A 74 -12.65 10.04 -4.94
C ASN A 74 -13.14 11.45 -4.59
N GLN A 75 -12.49 12.13 -3.64
CA GLN A 75 -12.81 13.51 -3.30
C GLN A 75 -12.65 14.41 -4.53
N LYS A 76 -13.67 15.21 -4.79
CA LYS A 76 -13.63 16.21 -5.86
C LYS A 76 -12.63 17.30 -5.53
N ILE A 77 -11.89 17.71 -6.54
CA ILE A 77 -10.94 18.83 -6.48
C ILE A 77 -11.20 19.83 -7.59
N LEU A 78 -10.73 21.05 -7.36
CA LEU A 78 -10.67 22.08 -8.37
C LEU A 78 -9.26 22.66 -8.37
N ILE A 79 -8.67 22.80 -9.55
CA ILE A 79 -7.37 23.40 -9.76
C ILE A 79 -7.57 24.69 -10.54
N GLN A 80 -7.04 25.78 -10.04
CA GLN A 80 -7.07 27.09 -10.69
C GLN A 80 -5.66 27.46 -11.12
N ASN A 81 -5.47 27.83 -12.37
CA ASN A 81 -4.28 28.52 -12.82
C ASN A 81 -4.43 30.01 -12.44
N LEU A 82 -3.50 30.52 -11.65
CA LEU A 82 -3.59 31.90 -11.14
C LEU A 82 -3.18 32.96 -12.17
N VAL A 83 -2.57 32.56 -13.28
CA VAL A 83 -2.16 33.47 -14.36
C VAL A 83 -3.24 33.57 -15.42
N SER A 84 -3.73 32.45 -15.94
CA SER A 84 -4.77 32.42 -16.97
C SER A 84 -6.20 32.47 -16.41
N ASN A 85 -6.34 32.30 -15.09
CA ASN A 85 -7.63 32.15 -14.40
C ASN A 85 -8.49 30.97 -14.90
N GLU A 86 -7.87 29.98 -15.52
CA GLU A 86 -8.52 28.76 -15.97
C GLU A 86 -8.72 27.79 -14.80
N PHE A 87 -9.77 26.99 -14.91
CA PHE A 87 -10.12 25.99 -13.91
C PHE A 87 -10.15 24.60 -14.52
N MET A 88 -9.68 23.62 -13.75
CA MET A 88 -9.73 22.21 -14.09
C MET A 88 -10.29 21.43 -12.89
N GLY A 89 -11.38 20.72 -13.11
CA GLY A 89 -11.98 19.82 -12.12
C GLY A 89 -11.39 18.41 -12.21
N GLY A 90 -11.42 17.69 -11.11
CA GLY A 90 -11.01 16.29 -11.07
C GLY A 90 -11.46 15.57 -9.80
N LYS A 91 -11.08 14.29 -9.71
CA LYS A 91 -11.25 13.47 -8.50
C LYS A 91 -9.92 12.90 -8.07
N ILE A 92 -9.68 12.83 -6.77
CA ILE A 92 -8.47 12.22 -6.24
C ILE A 92 -8.53 10.72 -6.48
N ALA A 93 -7.51 10.20 -7.12
CA ALA A 93 -7.30 8.78 -7.33
C ALA A 93 -6.44 8.18 -6.24
N PHE A 94 -5.40 8.93 -5.84
CA PHE A 94 -4.39 8.43 -4.92
C PHE A 94 -3.63 9.59 -4.26
N ALA A 95 -3.24 9.40 -3.01
CA ALA A 95 -2.37 10.33 -2.29
C ALA A 95 -1.28 9.56 -1.55
N SER A 96 -0.07 10.11 -1.50
CA SER A 96 1.07 9.47 -0.84
C SER A 96 2.06 10.48 -0.29
N ASN A 97 2.87 10.02 0.65
CA ASN A 97 4.09 10.71 1.11
C ASN A 97 5.37 10.01 0.62
N ASN A 98 5.23 8.96 -0.19
CA ASN A 98 6.35 8.14 -0.63
C ASN A 98 7.14 8.78 -1.77
N ASN A 99 8.33 9.32 -1.46
CA ASN A 99 9.22 9.92 -2.45
C ASN A 99 9.70 8.92 -3.53
N ASN A 100 9.84 7.63 -3.20
CA ASN A 100 10.31 6.63 -4.15
C ASN A 100 9.23 6.31 -5.19
N LEU A 101 7.96 6.30 -4.78
CA LEU A 101 6.83 6.22 -5.71
C LEU A 101 6.86 7.37 -6.71
N VAL A 102 7.08 8.60 -6.24
CA VAL A 102 7.16 9.78 -7.10
C VAL A 102 8.35 9.73 -8.05
N LYS A 103 9.53 9.29 -7.56
CA LYS A 103 10.70 9.08 -8.43
C LYS A 103 10.42 8.04 -9.51
N LYS A 104 9.76 6.93 -9.17
CA LYS A 104 9.35 5.89 -10.13
C LYS A 104 8.37 6.45 -11.15
N PHE A 105 7.34 7.17 -10.71
CA PHE A 105 6.39 7.84 -11.59
C PHE A 105 7.08 8.72 -12.64
N PHE A 106 7.98 9.62 -12.22
CA PHE A 106 8.71 10.47 -13.16
C PHE A 106 9.72 9.71 -14.03
N LYS A 107 10.29 8.62 -13.54
CA LYS A 107 11.17 7.75 -14.35
C LYS A 107 10.39 7.09 -15.49
N GLU A 108 9.19 6.60 -15.22
CA GLU A 108 8.33 6.02 -16.26
C GLU A 108 7.82 7.11 -17.23
N LEU A 109 7.40 8.26 -16.73
CA LEU A 109 6.95 9.39 -17.56
C LEU A 109 8.01 9.87 -18.56
N ARG A 110 9.30 9.79 -18.21
CA ARG A 110 10.39 10.18 -19.12
C ARG A 110 10.67 9.17 -20.22
N LYS A 111 10.27 7.91 -20.02
CA LYS A 111 10.52 6.84 -20.99
C LYS A 111 9.43 6.73 -22.05
N THR A 112 8.23 7.11 -21.71
CA THR A 112 7.04 6.91 -22.53
C THR A 112 6.17 8.16 -22.48
N GLU A 113 5.53 8.51 -23.59
CA GLU A 113 4.56 9.61 -23.61
C GLU A 113 3.29 9.30 -22.80
N SER A 114 3.04 8.02 -22.54
CA SER A 114 1.95 7.52 -21.69
C SER A 114 2.48 6.72 -20.52
N ILE A 115 1.82 6.81 -19.37
CA ILE A 115 2.19 6.04 -18.18
C ILE A 115 1.40 4.73 -18.17
N ASN A 116 2.13 3.62 -18.00
CA ASN A 116 1.50 2.38 -17.60
C ASN A 116 1.25 2.43 -16.09
N LEU A 117 -0.01 2.60 -15.71
CA LEU A 117 -0.44 2.77 -14.34
C LEU A 117 -0.13 1.54 -13.46
N GLU A 118 -0.32 0.33 -14.00
CA GLU A 118 -0.05 -0.92 -13.27
C GLU A 118 1.44 -1.12 -12.96
N LYS A 119 2.33 -0.63 -13.84
CA LYS A 119 3.77 -0.68 -13.56
C LYS A 119 4.20 0.35 -12.53
N THR A 120 3.48 1.46 -12.46
CA THR A 120 3.81 2.58 -11.57
C THR A 120 3.19 2.40 -10.19
N PHE A 121 1.91 2.08 -10.15
CA PHE A 121 1.15 1.92 -8.91
C PHE A 121 0.86 0.44 -8.66
N THR A 122 1.10 -0.02 -7.46
CA THR A 122 0.80 -1.41 -7.09
C THR A 122 -0.69 -1.59 -6.87
N LEU A 123 -1.31 -0.65 -6.17
CA LEU A 123 -2.75 -0.62 -5.94
C LEU A 123 -3.38 0.49 -6.77
N LEU A 124 -4.40 0.16 -7.54
CA LEU A 124 -5.14 1.09 -8.39
C LEU A 124 -6.53 1.35 -7.82
N PRO A 125 -7.04 2.58 -7.87
CA PRO A 125 -8.44 2.85 -7.58
C PRO A 125 -9.33 2.30 -8.70
N GLU A 126 -10.59 1.99 -8.38
CA GLU A 126 -11.56 1.37 -9.29
C GLU A 126 -11.71 2.12 -10.63
N ASN A 127 -11.72 3.43 -10.57
CA ASN A 127 -11.89 4.29 -11.73
C ASN A 127 -10.70 4.30 -12.71
N LEU A 128 -9.60 3.60 -12.39
CA LEU A 128 -8.43 3.41 -13.25
C LEU A 128 -8.31 2.00 -13.83
N ILE A 129 -9.19 1.08 -13.47
CA ILE A 129 -9.19 -0.27 -14.01
C ILE A 129 -10.20 -0.38 -15.16
N GLU A 130 -9.82 -1.11 -16.21
CA GLU A 130 -10.67 -1.33 -17.40
C GLU A 130 -11.48 -2.63 -17.26
N ASN A 131 -10.88 -3.68 -16.70
CA ASN A 131 -11.51 -4.99 -16.55
C ASN A 131 -11.25 -5.54 -15.13
N SER A 132 -12.29 -5.62 -14.32
CA SER A 132 -12.18 -6.08 -12.93
C SER A 132 -11.77 -7.56 -12.77
N ARG A 133 -11.94 -8.40 -13.81
CA ARG A 133 -11.65 -9.83 -13.75
C ARG A 133 -10.18 -10.17 -13.52
N ASP A 134 -9.28 -9.29 -13.95
CA ASP A 134 -7.84 -9.46 -13.85
C ASP A 134 -7.25 -8.87 -12.57
N TYR A 135 -8.12 -8.38 -11.70
CA TYR A 135 -7.73 -7.71 -10.47
C TYR A 135 -8.34 -8.38 -9.23
N ILE A 136 -7.68 -8.16 -8.11
CA ILE A 136 -8.13 -8.55 -6.77
C ILE A 136 -8.42 -7.29 -6.00
N ASN A 137 -9.55 -7.26 -5.31
CA ASN A 137 -9.92 -6.13 -4.44
C ASN A 137 -9.15 -6.22 -3.12
N ILE A 138 -8.52 -5.12 -2.74
CA ILE A 138 -7.78 -4.91 -1.50
C ILE A 138 -8.27 -3.60 -0.88
N ALA A 139 -9.22 -3.66 0.05
CA ALA A 139 -9.79 -2.50 0.75
C ALA A 139 -10.15 -1.33 -0.19
N ASN A 140 -11.01 -1.58 -1.19
CA ASN A 140 -11.44 -0.63 -2.22
C ASN A 140 -10.35 -0.18 -3.22
N LYS A 141 -9.20 -0.81 -3.20
CA LYS A 141 -8.18 -0.73 -4.25
C LYS A 141 -8.12 -2.05 -5.01
N TYR A 142 -7.44 -2.01 -6.13
CA TYR A 142 -7.35 -3.15 -7.02
C TYR A 142 -5.89 -3.45 -7.33
N LEU A 143 -5.52 -4.71 -7.15
CA LEU A 143 -4.21 -5.28 -7.44
C LEU A 143 -4.33 -6.23 -8.61
N SER A 144 -3.55 -6.04 -9.68
CA SER A 144 -3.57 -7.01 -10.79
C SER A 144 -3.00 -8.36 -10.35
N LYS A 145 -3.58 -9.47 -10.86
CA LYS A 145 -3.15 -10.83 -10.52
C LYS A 145 -1.66 -11.06 -10.81
N GLY A 146 -1.19 -10.59 -11.97
CA GLY A 146 0.23 -10.71 -12.31
C GLY A 146 1.15 -9.89 -11.37
N ARG A 147 0.65 -8.78 -10.81
CA ARG A 147 1.39 -8.03 -9.80
C ARG A 147 1.42 -8.76 -8.47
N LEU A 148 0.32 -9.39 -8.07
CA LEU A 148 0.29 -10.26 -6.89
C LEU A 148 1.31 -11.40 -6.98
N GLU A 149 1.35 -12.12 -8.11
CA GLU A 149 2.34 -13.17 -8.35
C GLU A 149 3.78 -12.64 -8.22
N SER A 150 4.04 -11.45 -8.77
CA SER A 150 5.35 -10.81 -8.63
C SER A 150 5.68 -10.45 -7.17
N ILE A 151 4.70 -10.05 -6.37
CA ILE A 151 4.87 -9.76 -4.95
C ILE A 151 5.18 -11.07 -4.20
N ILE A 152 4.39 -12.12 -4.42
CA ILE A 152 4.60 -13.44 -3.79
C ILE A 152 6.00 -13.98 -4.11
N LYS A 153 6.42 -13.91 -5.37
CA LYS A 153 7.77 -14.32 -5.77
C LYS A 153 8.84 -13.54 -4.99
N LYS A 154 8.73 -12.22 -4.92
CA LYS A 154 9.69 -11.38 -4.18
C LYS A 154 9.69 -11.65 -2.67
N ILE A 155 8.53 -11.94 -2.10
CA ILE A 155 8.41 -12.34 -0.69
C ILE A 155 9.23 -13.61 -0.45
N ASN A 156 9.02 -14.66 -1.27
CA ASN A 156 9.71 -15.92 -1.13
C ASN A 156 11.24 -15.79 -1.28
N GLU A 157 11.69 -14.89 -2.15
CA GLU A 157 13.12 -14.63 -2.40
C GLU A 157 13.79 -13.79 -1.29
N ASN A 158 13.03 -12.99 -0.53
CA ASN A 158 13.58 -11.96 0.36
C ASN A 158 13.04 -11.99 1.80
N ILE A 159 12.53 -13.12 2.27
CA ILE A 159 11.87 -13.20 3.58
C ILE A 159 12.76 -12.73 4.75
N GLU A 160 14.03 -13.05 4.74
CA GLU A 160 14.98 -12.62 5.78
C GLU A 160 15.15 -11.09 5.77
N THR A 161 15.27 -10.50 4.59
CA THR A 161 15.37 -9.04 4.44
C THR A 161 14.08 -8.35 4.89
N ILE A 162 12.92 -8.92 4.54
CA ILE A 162 11.61 -8.42 4.96
C ILE A 162 11.52 -8.40 6.48
N ASN A 163 11.90 -9.49 7.12
CA ASN A 163 11.85 -9.61 8.57
C ASN A 163 12.88 -8.71 9.29
N SER A 164 14.05 -8.47 8.69
CA SER A 164 15.05 -7.57 9.26
C SER A 164 14.65 -6.09 9.20
N VAL A 165 14.00 -5.67 8.11
CA VAL A 165 13.53 -4.29 7.90
C VAL A 165 12.16 -4.05 8.54
N GLY A 166 11.39 -5.13 8.72
CA GLY A 166 10.00 -5.12 9.15
C GLY A 166 9.03 -5.03 7.97
N VAL A 167 7.99 -5.84 8.01
CA VAL A 167 7.03 -6.06 6.93
C VAL A 167 6.43 -4.76 6.41
N LYS A 168 5.95 -3.91 7.33
CA LYS A 168 5.32 -2.61 6.99
C LYS A 168 6.26 -1.71 6.19
N ASN A 169 7.49 -1.58 6.63
CA ASN A 169 8.48 -0.73 5.96
C ASN A 169 8.91 -1.30 4.61
N TYR A 170 9.09 -2.61 4.53
CA TYR A 170 9.45 -3.27 3.27
C TYR A 170 8.35 -3.09 2.22
N PHE A 171 7.11 -3.39 2.55
CA PHE A 171 5.98 -3.25 1.62
C PHE A 171 5.76 -1.80 1.18
N TYR A 172 5.92 -0.85 2.09
CA TYR A 172 5.83 0.57 1.76
C TYR A 172 6.92 1.03 0.78
N ASN A 173 8.17 0.57 0.96
CA ASN A 173 9.30 1.02 0.15
C ASN A 173 9.43 0.26 -1.18
N GLU A 174 9.23 -1.06 -1.18
CA GLU A 174 9.43 -1.90 -2.36
C GLU A 174 8.19 -2.02 -3.24
N PHE A 175 7.04 -2.13 -2.62
CA PHE A 175 5.78 -2.33 -3.34
C PHE A 175 4.90 -1.08 -3.38
N PHE A 176 5.25 -0.01 -2.64
CA PHE A 176 4.47 1.21 -2.50
C PHE A 176 3.06 0.97 -1.95
N ILE A 177 2.95 -0.01 -1.06
CA ILE A 177 1.70 -0.37 -0.39
C ILE A 177 1.67 0.33 0.96
N GLU A 178 0.69 1.20 1.14
CA GLU A 178 0.47 1.90 2.40
C GLU A 178 0.03 0.91 3.49
N HIS A 179 0.35 1.20 4.75
CA HIS A 179 0.16 0.27 5.87
C HIS A 179 -1.28 -0.18 6.08
N ASN A 180 -2.25 0.67 5.75
CA ASN A 180 -3.67 0.39 5.88
C ASN A 180 -4.21 -0.66 4.88
N TYR A 181 -3.47 -0.96 3.82
CA TYR A 181 -3.83 -2.01 2.85
C TYR A 181 -3.10 -3.32 3.10
N LEU A 182 -2.09 -3.31 3.98
CA LEU A 182 -1.19 -4.44 4.17
C LEU A 182 -1.91 -5.67 4.72
N ASP A 183 -2.70 -5.48 5.77
CA ASP A 183 -3.37 -6.60 6.45
C ASP A 183 -4.35 -7.31 5.50
N GLU A 184 -5.10 -6.54 4.70
CA GLU A 184 -6.00 -7.14 3.72
C GLU A 184 -5.27 -7.82 2.57
N LEU A 185 -4.15 -7.26 2.12
CA LEU A 185 -3.31 -7.92 1.11
C LEU A 185 -2.75 -9.25 1.63
N ILE A 186 -2.23 -9.26 2.85
CA ILE A 186 -1.68 -10.49 3.46
C ILE A 186 -2.76 -11.57 3.55
N ASN A 187 -3.98 -11.21 3.96
CA ASN A 187 -5.11 -12.13 4.04
C ASN A 187 -5.56 -12.70 2.67
N LYS A 188 -5.11 -12.12 1.55
CA LYS A 188 -5.37 -12.64 0.20
C LYS A 188 -4.27 -13.59 -0.31
N ILE A 189 -3.20 -13.77 0.45
CA ILE A 189 -2.09 -14.64 0.09
C ILE A 189 -2.12 -15.85 1.01
N ASP A 190 -2.49 -17.00 0.43
CA ASP A 190 -2.57 -18.25 1.19
C ASP A 190 -1.22 -18.61 1.83
N GLY A 191 -1.26 -19.05 3.08
CA GLY A 191 -0.08 -19.44 3.82
C GLY A 191 0.84 -18.29 4.24
N LEU A 192 0.39 -17.04 4.17
CA LEU A 192 1.16 -15.88 4.60
C LEU A 192 0.53 -15.23 5.82
N ASN A 193 1.33 -15.07 6.87
CA ASN A 193 0.91 -14.41 8.12
C ASN A 193 1.91 -13.34 8.55
N VAL A 194 1.44 -12.33 9.28
CA VAL A 194 2.30 -11.30 9.88
C VAL A 194 2.13 -11.30 11.39
N ILE A 195 3.21 -11.56 12.10
CA ILE A 195 3.26 -11.62 13.55
C ILE A 195 4.36 -10.69 14.04
N ASN A 196 4.03 -9.77 14.94
CA ASN A 196 5.02 -8.83 15.51
C ASN A 196 5.85 -8.11 14.43
N ASN A 197 5.20 -7.71 13.32
CA ASN A 197 5.85 -7.09 12.16
C ASN A 197 6.87 -7.99 11.44
N GLN A 198 6.79 -9.30 11.62
CA GLN A 198 7.55 -10.31 10.90
C GLN A 198 6.62 -11.13 9.99
N LEU A 199 7.12 -11.47 8.82
CA LEU A 199 6.42 -12.28 7.85
C LEU A 199 6.70 -13.76 8.11
N ILE A 200 5.65 -14.54 8.23
CA ILE A 200 5.71 -15.98 8.37
C ILE A 200 5.04 -16.60 7.17
N ILE A 201 5.75 -17.47 6.47
CA ILE A 201 5.19 -18.29 5.41
C ILE A 201 4.85 -19.63 6.04
N ASP A 202 3.56 -19.91 6.21
CA ASP A 202 3.10 -21.26 6.41
C ASP A 202 3.37 -22.02 5.10
N LYS A 203 4.59 -22.48 4.96
CA LYS A 203 4.77 -23.63 4.06
C LYS A 203 3.87 -24.66 4.69
N ASN A 204 2.93 -25.21 3.91
CA ASN A 204 2.32 -26.52 4.19
C ASN A 204 3.46 -27.56 4.23
N THR A 205 4.35 -27.44 5.20
CA THR A 205 4.99 -28.58 5.76
C THR A 205 3.81 -29.34 6.34
N GLU A 206 3.51 -30.52 5.81
CA GLU A 206 2.93 -31.56 6.62
C GLU A 206 3.69 -31.43 7.94
N VAL A 207 3.07 -30.73 8.88
CA VAL A 207 3.55 -30.66 10.26
C VAL A 207 3.47 -32.10 10.63
N ASP A 208 4.61 -32.70 10.89
CA ASP A 208 4.65 -34.07 11.36
C ASP A 208 3.95 -34.05 12.73
N LEU A 209 2.61 -34.21 12.68
CA LEU A 209 1.71 -34.13 13.83
C LEU A 209 2.22 -35.05 14.94
N GLU A 210 2.94 -36.12 14.58
CA GLU A 210 3.54 -37.07 15.49
C GLU A 210 4.73 -36.44 16.25
N VAL A 211 5.58 -35.68 15.57
CA VAL A 211 6.68 -34.92 16.22
C VAL A 211 6.10 -33.84 17.13
N TYR A 212 5.03 -33.16 16.70
CA TYR A 212 4.34 -32.17 17.48
C TYR A 212 3.73 -32.75 18.75
N GLN A 213 2.98 -33.81 18.63
CA GLN A 213 2.35 -34.49 19.75
C GLN A 213 3.40 -34.98 20.76
N ASN A 214 4.50 -35.56 20.27
CA ASN A 214 5.61 -36.02 21.11
C ASN A 214 6.25 -34.86 21.93
N ILE A 215 6.40 -33.67 21.33
CA ILE A 215 6.93 -32.50 22.04
C ILE A 215 5.93 -32.03 23.10
N ILE A 216 4.63 -31.95 22.78
CA ILE A 216 3.58 -31.55 23.73
C ILE A 216 3.50 -32.54 24.88
N ASP A 217 3.53 -33.84 24.60
CA ASP A 217 3.46 -34.86 25.61
C ASP A 217 4.69 -34.83 26.54
N GLN A 218 5.87 -34.52 25.99
CA GLN A 218 7.10 -34.40 26.74
C GLN A 218 7.09 -33.12 27.62
N ILE A 219 6.62 -31.99 27.10
CA ILE A 219 6.43 -30.77 27.86
C ILE A 219 5.41 -30.99 28.97
N SER A 220 4.30 -31.65 28.68
CA SER A 220 3.26 -31.96 29.66
C SER A 220 3.76 -32.89 30.76
N SER A 221 4.59 -33.85 30.41
CA SER A 221 5.27 -34.76 31.36
C SER A 221 6.26 -33.99 32.25
N ASP A 222 7.07 -33.10 31.67
CA ASP A 222 8.07 -32.32 32.41
C ASP A 222 7.42 -31.24 33.29
N LEU A 223 6.30 -30.68 32.89
CA LEU A 223 5.51 -29.72 33.72
C LEU A 223 4.97 -30.37 35.00
N SER A 224 4.72 -31.66 34.99
CA SER A 224 4.33 -32.40 36.19
C SER A 224 5.43 -32.44 37.29
N VAL A 225 6.68 -32.08 36.95
CA VAL A 225 7.88 -32.11 37.81
C VAL A 225 8.40 -30.68 38.12
N ASN A 226 7.63 -29.62 37.82
CA ASN A 226 7.88 -28.22 38.17
C ASN A 226 8.91 -27.45 37.32
N TYR A 227 9.56 -28.04 36.33
CA TYR A 227 10.34 -27.27 35.32
C TYR A 227 10.55 -28.07 34.05
N VAL A 228 10.72 -27.35 32.94
CA VAL A 228 11.02 -27.92 31.62
C VAL A 228 12.47 -27.59 31.27
N ASP A 229 13.30 -28.60 31.05
CA ASP A 229 14.67 -28.41 30.56
C ASP A 229 14.65 -28.21 29.03
N VAL A 230 14.69 -26.94 28.61
CA VAL A 230 14.65 -26.55 27.20
C VAL A 230 15.81 -27.14 26.37
N ASN A 231 16.91 -27.54 27.04
CA ASN A 231 18.06 -28.13 26.34
C ASN A 231 17.84 -29.59 25.90
N LYS A 232 16.76 -30.23 26.37
CA LYS A 232 16.38 -31.56 25.93
C LYS A 232 15.74 -31.59 24.54
N PHE A 233 15.31 -30.44 24.05
CA PHE A 233 14.63 -30.34 22.75
C PHE A 233 15.60 -29.86 21.67
N ASP A 234 15.46 -30.45 20.49
CA ASP A 234 16.15 -29.92 19.32
C ASP A 234 15.74 -28.47 19.06
N ARG A 235 16.75 -27.60 18.94
CA ARG A 235 16.56 -26.16 18.82
C ARG A 235 15.73 -25.75 17.58
N GLU A 236 15.82 -26.52 16.51
CA GLU A 236 15.05 -26.32 15.28
C GLU A 236 13.59 -26.70 15.45
N SER A 237 13.33 -27.82 16.13
CA SER A 237 11.97 -28.30 16.42
C SER A 237 11.24 -27.38 17.38
N VAL A 238 11.92 -26.89 18.43
CA VAL A 238 11.38 -25.88 19.35
C VAL A 238 11.08 -24.57 18.61
N LYS A 239 12.00 -24.11 17.75
CA LYS A 239 11.81 -22.90 16.94
C LYS A 239 10.62 -23.03 15.98
N LYS A 240 10.43 -24.19 15.35
CA LYS A 240 9.26 -24.47 14.49
C LYS A 240 7.96 -24.45 15.29
N LEU A 241 7.95 -25.08 16.47
CA LEU A 241 6.80 -25.07 17.37
C LEU A 241 6.40 -23.64 17.75
N PHE A 242 7.35 -22.82 18.18
CA PHE A 242 7.10 -21.44 18.57
C PHE A 242 6.67 -20.54 17.41
N MET A 243 7.10 -20.83 16.19
CA MET A 243 6.72 -20.07 15.01
C MET A 243 5.36 -20.48 14.44
N SER A 244 4.91 -21.73 14.68
CA SER A 244 3.67 -22.23 14.10
C SER A 244 2.44 -22.05 14.98
N GLU A 245 2.56 -21.98 16.31
CA GLU A 245 1.39 -22.07 17.21
C GLU A 245 1.13 -20.89 18.10
N TYR A 246 1.78 -19.78 18.04
CA TYR A 246 1.49 -18.69 18.99
C TYR A 246 1.55 -19.09 20.47
N LEU A 247 2.32 -20.09 20.81
CA LEU A 247 2.34 -20.63 22.18
C LEU A 247 2.97 -19.69 23.20
N TYR A 248 3.29 -18.44 22.81
CA TYR A 248 3.84 -17.44 23.69
C TYR A 248 3.14 -16.12 23.61
N ARG A 249 2.21 -15.99 24.48
CA ARG A 249 1.90 -14.75 25.15
C ARG A 249 2.35 -14.81 26.59
#